data_b7255dd9a835576102e619fe065c8e06
#
_entry.id   b7255dd9a835576102e619fe065c8e06
#
_cell.length_a   1.000
_cell.length_b   1.000
_cell.length_c   1.000
_cell.angle_alpha   90.00
_cell.angle_beta   90.00
_cell.angle_gamma   90.00
#
_symmetry.space_group_name_H-M   'P 1'
#
loop_
_entity.id
_entity.type
_entity.pdbx_description
1 polymer ?
#
loop_
_entity_poly.entity_id
_entity_poly.type
_entity_poly.pdbx_seq_one_letter_code
_entity_poly.pdbx_strand_id
1 'polypeptide(L)'
;MKENNLFIGSCSWKYDEWIGIIYSVGTKNYLEEYSKKYNSVEIDQWFWSLFPNSIVLPKIETAKEYANSVGDQFKFTVKVPNSITLTHYYKTNIENKNFLNPELMVKFIENIAPLGSKIGTLMMQFEYLNKQKMESLDKFIDLLQTFFNKLPKNINYAVEIRNPNYITKKYFEFLNSAKIGNVLIQGYYMPPIWDTFFRYKDLLNTNVVIRLLGDDRSGIEKFTDGKWNNIVINRDNEILRVIEIIKGLKLKDVSLFLNINNHYEGCAPKTIEKILKLL
;
A
#
# COMPACT_ATOMS: atom_id res chain seq x y z
N MET A 1 0.87 -15.41 24.10
CA MET A 1 1.65 -15.11 22.87
C MET A 1 0.97 -13.91 22.22
N LYS A 2 1.67 -12.80 22.03
CA LYS A 2 1.10 -11.63 21.30
C LYS A 2 0.74 -12.07 19.90
N GLU A 3 -0.47 -11.72 19.46
CA GLU A 3 -0.93 -11.98 18.08
C GLU A 3 0.12 -11.51 17.06
N ASN A 4 0.24 -12.26 15.99
CA ASN A 4 1.23 -12.01 14.96
C ASN A 4 0.85 -10.74 14.19
N ASN A 5 1.42 -9.59 14.56
CA ASN A 5 1.16 -8.29 13.93
C ASN A 5 1.92 -8.13 12.59
N LEU A 6 2.35 -9.24 11.97
CA LEU A 6 3.02 -9.25 10.67
C LEU A 6 2.08 -9.82 9.60
N PHE A 7 1.75 -8.98 8.64
CA PHE A 7 0.87 -9.28 7.52
C PHE A 7 1.67 -9.21 6.22
N ILE A 8 1.80 -10.34 5.51
CA ILE A 8 2.59 -10.42 4.28
C ILE A 8 1.69 -10.83 3.13
N GLY A 9 1.77 -10.07 2.04
CA GLY A 9 1.02 -10.33 0.82
C GLY A 9 1.54 -9.55 -0.38
N SER A 10 0.80 -9.60 -1.46
CA SER A 10 1.12 -8.91 -2.71
C SER A 10 0.29 -7.64 -2.91
N CYS A 11 0.72 -6.80 -3.88
CA CYS A 11 0.01 -5.57 -4.27
C CYS A 11 -1.23 -5.82 -5.16
N SER A 12 -1.65 -7.03 -5.33
CA SER A 12 -2.90 -7.53 -5.96
C SER A 12 -2.86 -9.05 -5.93
N TRP A 13 -3.95 -9.71 -6.35
CA TRP A 13 -4.04 -11.17 -6.38
C TRP A 13 -4.60 -11.71 -7.70
N LYS A 14 -5.07 -10.89 -8.61
CA LYS A 14 -5.73 -11.28 -9.86
C LYS A 14 -4.71 -11.44 -10.99
N TYR A 15 -3.96 -12.55 -10.94
CA TYR A 15 -2.96 -12.88 -11.95
C TYR A 15 -3.12 -14.34 -12.40
N ASP A 16 -3.50 -14.55 -13.66
CA ASP A 16 -3.62 -15.88 -14.24
C ASP A 16 -2.27 -16.60 -14.31
N GLU A 17 -1.17 -15.85 -14.41
CA GLU A 17 0.20 -16.35 -14.42
C GLU A 17 0.61 -17.04 -13.11
N TRP A 18 -0.18 -16.91 -12.05
CA TRP A 18 0.07 -17.58 -10.78
C TRP A 18 -0.62 -18.96 -10.70
N ILE A 19 -1.32 -19.41 -11.76
CA ILE A 19 -1.80 -20.79 -11.89
C ILE A 19 -0.58 -21.74 -11.92
N GLY A 20 -0.61 -22.77 -11.08
CA GLY A 20 0.52 -23.66 -10.83
C GLY A 20 1.54 -23.17 -9.81
N ILE A 21 1.45 -21.90 -9.34
CA ILE A 21 2.27 -21.35 -8.26
C ILE A 21 1.47 -21.27 -6.96
N ILE A 22 0.36 -20.54 -6.98
CA ILE A 22 -0.55 -20.40 -5.84
C ILE A 22 -1.99 -20.81 -6.17
N TYR A 23 -2.39 -20.79 -7.44
CA TYR A 23 -3.72 -21.19 -7.88
C TYR A 23 -3.71 -22.54 -8.57
N SER A 24 -4.78 -23.30 -8.37
CA SER A 24 -5.04 -24.53 -9.14
C SER A 24 -5.68 -24.17 -10.49
N VAL A 25 -5.53 -25.06 -11.47
CA VAL A 25 -6.26 -24.93 -12.74
C VAL A 25 -7.76 -24.98 -12.45
N GLY A 26 -8.52 -24.04 -13.00
CA GLY A 26 -9.96 -23.95 -12.82
C GLY A 26 -10.40 -23.22 -11.54
N THR A 27 -9.50 -22.59 -10.78
CA THR A 27 -9.86 -21.74 -9.64
C THR A 27 -10.85 -20.66 -10.06
N LYS A 28 -12.02 -20.63 -9.41
CA LYS A 28 -13.08 -19.63 -9.69
C LYS A 28 -12.90 -18.37 -8.86
N ASN A 29 -12.47 -18.51 -7.60
CA ASN A 29 -12.26 -17.40 -6.67
C ASN A 29 -10.78 -17.32 -6.28
N TYR A 30 -10.04 -16.48 -6.97
CA TYR A 30 -8.59 -16.28 -6.71
C TYR A 30 -8.31 -15.74 -5.32
N LEU A 31 -9.19 -14.89 -4.76
CA LEU A 31 -8.98 -14.32 -3.44
C LEU A 31 -9.10 -15.38 -2.34
N GLU A 32 -10.05 -16.28 -2.48
CA GLU A 32 -10.23 -17.41 -1.57
C GLU A 32 -9.00 -18.33 -1.58
N GLU A 33 -8.52 -18.75 -2.77
CA GLU A 33 -7.30 -19.57 -2.88
C GLU A 33 -6.05 -18.83 -2.35
N TYR A 34 -5.92 -17.54 -2.66
CA TYR A 34 -4.85 -16.68 -2.18
C TYR A 34 -4.79 -16.65 -0.65
N SER A 35 -5.95 -16.49 -0.01
CA SER A 35 -6.06 -16.38 1.45
C SER A 35 -5.69 -17.65 2.21
N LYS A 36 -5.65 -18.80 1.54
CA LYS A 36 -5.15 -20.07 2.12
C LYS A 36 -3.63 -20.08 2.30
N LYS A 37 -2.91 -19.24 1.54
CA LYS A 37 -1.43 -19.18 1.57
C LYS A 37 -0.88 -17.95 2.27
N TYR A 38 -1.58 -16.83 2.20
CA TYR A 38 -1.13 -15.54 2.74
C TYR A 38 -2.18 -14.94 3.66
N ASN A 39 -1.75 -14.08 4.58
CA ASN A 39 -2.61 -13.47 5.58
C ASN A 39 -2.98 -12.00 5.27
N SER A 40 -2.51 -11.46 4.13
CA SER A 40 -2.81 -10.10 3.70
C SER A 40 -2.72 -9.95 2.19
N VAL A 41 -3.41 -8.93 1.67
CA VAL A 41 -3.26 -8.46 0.28
C VAL A 41 -3.60 -6.97 0.18
N GLU A 42 -3.01 -6.29 -0.80
CA GLU A 42 -3.38 -4.91 -1.14
C GLU A 42 -4.54 -4.90 -2.14
N ILE A 43 -5.60 -4.16 -1.82
CA ILE A 43 -6.65 -3.82 -2.79
C ILE A 43 -6.23 -2.55 -3.51
N ASP A 44 -5.74 -2.66 -4.73
CA ASP A 44 -5.25 -1.55 -5.55
C ASP A 44 -6.22 -1.13 -6.65
N GLN A 45 -7.16 -1.99 -7.04
CA GLN A 45 -8.08 -1.76 -8.15
C GLN A 45 -9.07 -0.61 -7.93
N TRP A 46 -9.31 -0.20 -6.70
CA TRP A 46 -10.17 0.94 -6.38
C TRP A 46 -9.45 2.29 -6.46
N PHE A 47 -8.15 2.27 -6.71
CA PHE A 47 -7.34 3.48 -6.81
C PHE A 47 -7.77 4.38 -7.98
N TRP A 48 -7.94 3.81 -9.18
CA TRP A 48 -8.32 4.57 -10.36
C TRP A 48 -9.81 4.88 -10.35
N SER A 49 -10.17 6.04 -9.82
CA SER A 49 -11.55 6.48 -9.57
C SER A 49 -11.89 7.83 -10.16
N LEU A 50 -10.88 8.66 -10.49
CA LEU A 50 -11.04 10.00 -11.01
C LEU A 50 -11.05 9.97 -12.55
N PHE A 51 -12.20 10.21 -13.14
CA PHE A 51 -12.41 10.32 -14.58
C PHE A 51 -12.87 11.74 -14.95
N PRO A 52 -12.74 12.21 -16.21
CA PRO A 52 -13.04 13.58 -16.60
C PRO A 52 -14.43 14.08 -16.17
N ASN A 53 -15.44 13.21 -16.17
CA ASN A 53 -16.84 13.58 -15.89
C ASN A 53 -17.46 12.80 -14.74
N SER A 54 -16.68 11.97 -14.03
CA SER A 54 -17.22 11.11 -12.97
C SER A 54 -16.18 10.68 -11.95
N ILE A 55 -16.66 10.35 -10.75
CA ILE A 55 -15.89 9.64 -9.75
C ILE A 55 -16.54 8.27 -9.56
N VAL A 56 -15.73 7.21 -9.67
CA VAL A 56 -16.20 5.83 -9.49
C VAL A 56 -15.63 5.29 -8.19
N LEU A 57 -16.47 5.11 -7.21
CA LEU A 57 -16.14 4.45 -5.94
C LEU A 57 -16.45 2.95 -6.01
N PRO A 58 -15.83 2.10 -5.15
CA PRO A 58 -16.16 0.68 -5.08
C PRO A 58 -17.63 0.47 -4.77
N LYS A 59 -18.20 -0.63 -5.29
CA LYS A 59 -19.55 -1.08 -4.95
C LYS A 59 -19.53 -1.82 -3.62
N ILE A 60 -20.57 -1.64 -2.83
CA ILE A 60 -20.75 -2.33 -1.53
C ILE A 60 -20.75 -3.86 -1.74
N GLU A 61 -21.36 -4.35 -2.82
CA GLU A 61 -21.41 -5.75 -3.17
C GLU A 61 -20.02 -6.36 -3.37
N THR A 62 -19.13 -5.66 -4.07
CA THR A 62 -17.74 -6.10 -4.26
C THR A 62 -16.98 -6.17 -2.94
N ALA A 63 -17.21 -5.21 -2.04
CA ALA A 63 -16.62 -5.26 -0.69
C ALA A 63 -17.14 -6.47 0.13
N LYS A 64 -18.43 -6.80 0.01
CA LYS A 64 -19.03 -8.00 0.62
C LYS A 64 -18.42 -9.29 0.04
N GLU A 65 -18.26 -9.36 -1.28
CA GLU A 65 -17.62 -10.51 -1.94
C GLU A 65 -16.21 -10.75 -1.41
N TYR A 66 -15.41 -9.68 -1.29
CA TYR A 66 -14.04 -9.79 -0.75
C TYR A 66 -14.03 -10.18 0.72
N ALA A 67 -14.91 -9.59 1.52
CA ALA A 67 -15.04 -9.97 2.93
C ALA A 67 -15.38 -11.45 3.12
N ASN A 68 -16.28 -11.98 2.28
CA ASN A 68 -16.72 -13.37 2.35
C ASN A 68 -15.69 -14.37 1.77
N SER A 69 -14.76 -13.89 0.93
CA SER A 69 -13.73 -14.75 0.31
C SER A 69 -12.57 -15.08 1.24
N VAL A 70 -12.46 -14.44 2.40
CA VAL A 70 -11.31 -14.59 3.30
C VAL A 70 -11.73 -14.80 4.76
N GLY A 71 -10.91 -15.49 5.52
CA GLY A 71 -11.13 -15.70 6.97
C GLY A 71 -10.99 -14.41 7.79
N ASP A 72 -11.43 -14.46 9.06
CA ASP A 72 -11.51 -13.25 9.93
C ASP A 72 -10.13 -12.66 10.29
N GLN A 73 -9.08 -13.47 10.30
CA GLN A 73 -7.72 -13.01 10.60
C GLN A 73 -7.01 -12.38 9.39
N PHE A 74 -7.58 -12.52 8.19
CA PHE A 74 -7.02 -11.93 6.98
C PHE A 74 -7.17 -10.40 6.98
N LYS A 75 -6.14 -9.68 6.52
CA LYS A 75 -6.15 -8.22 6.47
C LYS A 75 -5.95 -7.68 5.06
N PHE A 76 -6.68 -6.62 4.76
CA PHE A 76 -6.52 -5.84 3.54
C PHE A 76 -5.78 -4.54 3.83
N THR A 77 -4.73 -4.22 3.07
CA THR A 77 -4.31 -2.85 2.87
C THR A 77 -5.09 -2.30 1.68
N VAL A 78 -5.78 -1.19 1.85
CA VAL A 78 -6.68 -0.68 0.82
C VAL A 78 -6.17 0.64 0.28
N LYS A 79 -5.88 0.71 -1.02
CA LYS A 79 -5.51 1.98 -1.65
C LYS A 79 -6.73 2.89 -1.74
N VAL A 80 -6.61 4.06 -1.14
CA VAL A 80 -7.61 5.11 -1.23
C VAL A 80 -7.74 5.60 -2.68
N PRO A 81 -8.96 5.85 -3.17
CA PRO A 81 -9.21 6.35 -4.52
C PRO A 81 -8.38 7.58 -4.89
N ASN A 82 -7.83 7.60 -6.10
CA ASN A 82 -7.03 8.72 -6.59
C ASN A 82 -7.82 10.02 -6.76
N SER A 83 -9.15 9.94 -6.80
CA SER A 83 -10.02 11.13 -6.72
C SER A 83 -9.84 11.92 -5.42
N ILE A 84 -9.27 11.31 -4.36
CA ILE A 84 -8.98 11.96 -3.09
C ILE A 84 -7.51 12.38 -3.00
N THR A 85 -6.59 11.66 -3.66
CA THR A 85 -5.14 11.82 -3.46
C THR A 85 -4.39 12.50 -4.61
N LEU A 86 -5.00 12.64 -5.80
CA LEU A 86 -4.42 13.42 -6.90
C LEU A 86 -4.81 14.89 -6.79
N THR A 87 -3.82 15.77 -6.95
CA THR A 87 -4.04 17.23 -7.00
C THR A 87 -4.68 17.69 -8.30
N HIS A 88 -4.43 16.98 -9.40
CA HIS A 88 -4.90 17.29 -10.74
C HIS A 88 -5.39 16.02 -11.43
N TYR A 89 -6.21 16.18 -12.46
CA TYR A 89 -6.54 15.07 -13.34
C TYR A 89 -5.27 14.51 -14.01
N TYR A 90 -5.20 13.20 -14.16
CA TYR A 90 -4.01 12.52 -14.64
C TYR A 90 -3.51 13.07 -15.99
N LYS A 91 -2.24 13.46 -16.04
CA LYS A 91 -1.58 14.07 -17.23
C LYS A 91 -2.24 15.37 -17.73
N THR A 92 -2.90 16.13 -16.88
CA THR A 92 -3.47 17.44 -17.22
C THR A 92 -3.07 18.49 -16.19
N ASN A 93 -3.34 19.78 -16.51
CA ASN A 93 -3.21 20.89 -15.57
C ASN A 93 -4.56 21.27 -14.93
N ILE A 94 -5.58 20.42 -15.06
CA ILE A 94 -6.91 20.67 -14.50
C ILE A 94 -6.89 20.20 -13.04
N GLU A 95 -7.15 21.13 -12.13
CA GLU A 95 -7.21 20.84 -10.70
C GLU A 95 -8.33 19.86 -10.34
N ASN A 96 -8.02 18.93 -9.45
CA ASN A 96 -9.01 18.04 -8.88
C ASN A 96 -9.67 18.69 -7.65
N LYS A 97 -10.90 19.14 -7.81
CA LYS A 97 -11.69 19.76 -6.74
C LYS A 97 -11.97 18.83 -5.54
N ASN A 98 -11.72 17.53 -5.71
CA ASN A 98 -11.93 16.53 -4.66
C ASN A 98 -10.62 16.13 -3.95
N PHE A 99 -9.52 16.83 -4.24
CA PHE A 99 -8.26 16.60 -3.52
C PHE A 99 -8.46 16.82 -2.03
N LEU A 100 -8.16 15.78 -1.23
CA LEU A 100 -8.36 15.77 0.22
C LEU A 100 -9.79 16.16 0.65
N ASN A 101 -10.80 15.71 -0.09
CA ASN A 101 -12.20 15.91 0.26
C ASN A 101 -12.63 14.89 1.33
N PRO A 102 -12.97 15.32 2.57
CA PRO A 102 -13.33 14.40 3.65
C PRO A 102 -14.70 13.74 3.45
N GLU A 103 -15.67 14.40 2.81
CA GLU A 103 -16.99 13.82 2.54
C GLU A 103 -16.88 12.68 1.54
N LEU A 104 -16.07 12.86 0.48
CA LEU A 104 -15.78 11.79 -0.47
C LEU A 104 -15.05 10.60 0.20
N MET A 105 -14.14 10.89 1.13
CA MET A 105 -13.45 9.85 1.89
C MET A 105 -14.41 9.07 2.80
N VAL A 106 -15.32 9.75 3.48
CA VAL A 106 -16.36 9.10 4.30
C VAL A 106 -17.25 8.21 3.44
N LYS A 107 -17.69 8.69 2.27
CA LYS A 107 -18.47 7.89 1.32
C LYS A 107 -17.71 6.65 0.82
N PHE A 108 -16.42 6.78 0.56
CA PHE A 108 -15.57 5.63 0.23
C PHE A 108 -15.53 4.62 1.38
N ILE A 109 -15.33 5.08 2.62
CA ILE A 109 -15.31 4.23 3.82
C ILE A 109 -16.64 3.49 4.00
N GLU A 110 -17.77 4.17 3.79
CA GLU A 110 -19.11 3.56 3.86
C GLU A 110 -19.26 2.44 2.81
N ASN A 111 -18.78 2.65 1.60
CA ASN A 111 -18.86 1.65 0.53
C ASN A 111 -18.02 0.39 0.82
N ILE A 112 -16.91 0.54 1.54
CA ILE A 112 -16.05 -0.59 1.91
C ILE A 112 -16.31 -1.13 3.33
N ALA A 113 -17.29 -0.56 4.05
CA ALA A 113 -17.65 -0.99 5.41
C ALA A 113 -17.89 -2.50 5.57
N PRO A 114 -18.39 -3.26 4.57
CA PRO A 114 -18.52 -4.71 4.67
C PRO A 114 -17.20 -5.46 4.93
N LEU A 115 -16.04 -4.88 4.63
CA LEU A 115 -14.75 -5.47 4.99
C LEU A 115 -14.54 -5.52 6.52
N GLY A 116 -15.17 -4.62 7.28
CA GLY A 116 -15.16 -4.63 8.74
C GLY A 116 -13.75 -4.64 9.33
N SER A 117 -13.53 -5.53 10.30
CA SER A 117 -12.23 -5.72 10.97
C SER A 117 -11.11 -6.23 10.04
N LYS A 118 -11.44 -6.66 8.83
CA LYS A 118 -10.46 -7.10 7.82
C LYS A 118 -9.76 -5.93 7.15
N ILE A 119 -10.20 -4.68 7.35
CA ILE A 119 -9.43 -3.49 6.96
C ILE A 119 -8.23 -3.35 7.91
N GLY A 120 -7.03 -3.62 7.40
CA GLY A 120 -5.78 -3.41 8.12
C GLY A 120 -5.40 -1.93 8.14
N THR A 121 -5.37 -1.29 6.98
CA THR A 121 -5.12 0.16 6.84
C THR A 121 -5.65 0.70 5.51
N LEU A 122 -6.08 1.97 5.53
CA LEU A 122 -6.39 2.75 4.33
C LEU A 122 -5.16 3.54 3.92
N MET A 123 -4.57 3.19 2.78
CA MET A 123 -3.31 3.74 2.30
C MET A 123 -3.55 4.86 1.28
N MET A 124 -3.21 6.08 1.66
CA MET A 124 -3.28 7.27 0.81
C MET A 124 -1.99 7.43 0.04
N GLN A 125 -1.99 7.00 -1.23
CA GLN A 125 -0.85 7.17 -2.12
C GLN A 125 -0.95 8.51 -2.86
N PHE A 126 0.00 9.40 -2.61
CA PHE A 126 0.16 10.65 -3.34
C PHE A 126 1.12 10.47 -4.53
N GLU A 127 0.88 11.24 -5.59
CA GLU A 127 1.80 11.37 -6.73
C GLU A 127 3.07 12.15 -6.33
N TYR A 128 4.04 12.25 -7.23
CA TYR A 128 5.14 13.19 -7.06
C TYR A 128 4.58 14.63 -7.11
N LEU A 129 4.71 15.33 -6.01
CA LEU A 129 4.21 16.69 -5.81
C LEU A 129 5.33 17.69 -6.12
N ASN A 130 5.38 18.19 -7.37
CA ASN A 130 6.27 19.30 -7.71
C ASN A 130 5.75 20.63 -7.10
N LYS A 131 6.54 21.70 -7.19
CA LYS A 131 6.19 23.00 -6.59
C LYS A 131 4.90 23.64 -7.14
N GLN A 132 4.52 23.29 -8.36
CA GLN A 132 3.26 23.77 -8.96
C GLN A 132 2.04 23.06 -8.35
N LYS A 133 2.19 21.78 -8.00
CA LYS A 133 1.13 20.96 -7.38
C LYS A 133 1.05 21.14 -5.86
N MET A 134 2.21 21.40 -5.23
CA MET A 134 2.32 21.60 -3.78
C MET A 134 3.52 22.50 -3.49
N GLU A 135 3.26 23.66 -2.94
CA GLU A 135 4.24 24.70 -2.69
C GLU A 135 5.39 24.23 -1.81
N SER A 136 5.06 23.50 -0.74
CA SER A 136 6.03 23.05 0.25
C SER A 136 5.55 21.81 1.02
N LEU A 137 6.47 21.16 1.74
CA LEU A 137 6.13 20.11 2.70
C LEU A 137 5.22 20.67 3.81
N ASP A 138 5.44 21.88 4.27
CA ASP A 138 4.64 22.50 5.34
C ASP A 138 3.20 22.66 4.90
N LYS A 139 2.97 23.18 3.70
CA LYS A 139 1.63 23.27 3.12
C LYS A 139 0.96 21.91 2.98
N PHE A 140 1.72 20.88 2.58
CA PHE A 140 1.20 19.52 2.47
C PHE A 140 0.80 18.96 3.85
N ILE A 141 1.62 19.16 4.87
CA ILE A 141 1.33 18.76 6.25
C ILE A 141 0.06 19.46 6.77
N ASP A 142 -0.09 20.75 6.56
CA ASP A 142 -1.27 21.52 7.01
C ASP A 142 -2.56 21.02 6.36
N LEU A 143 -2.50 20.70 5.07
CA LEU A 143 -3.63 20.12 4.34
C LEU A 143 -3.99 18.71 4.86
N LEU A 144 -2.99 17.87 5.08
CA LEU A 144 -3.20 16.54 5.67
C LEU A 144 -3.78 16.64 7.08
N GLN A 145 -3.25 17.53 7.93
CA GLN A 145 -3.76 17.73 9.28
C GLN A 145 -5.24 18.13 9.26
N THR A 146 -5.59 19.10 8.40
CA THR A 146 -6.97 19.59 8.23
C THR A 146 -7.90 18.47 7.76
N PHE A 147 -7.44 17.65 6.82
CA PHE A 147 -8.19 16.52 6.26
C PHE A 147 -8.40 15.42 7.31
N PHE A 148 -7.34 14.93 7.92
CA PHE A 148 -7.42 13.84 8.90
C PHE A 148 -8.21 14.23 10.16
N ASN A 149 -8.24 15.52 10.54
CA ASN A 149 -9.05 15.98 11.68
C ASN A 149 -10.56 15.76 11.46
N LYS A 150 -11.01 15.69 10.21
CA LYS A 150 -12.41 15.49 9.84
C LYS A 150 -12.79 14.01 9.61
N LEU A 151 -11.83 13.10 9.65
CA LEU A 151 -12.06 11.67 9.37
C LEU A 151 -12.38 10.86 10.63
N PRO A 152 -13.08 9.71 10.50
CA PRO A 152 -13.29 8.75 11.58
C PRO A 152 -11.97 8.32 12.24
N LYS A 153 -11.92 8.29 13.58
CA LYS A 153 -10.68 7.99 14.33
C LYS A 153 -10.47 6.50 14.63
N ASN A 154 -11.46 5.68 14.37
CA ASN A 154 -11.45 4.23 14.60
C ASN A 154 -10.91 3.42 13.39
N ILE A 155 -10.33 4.10 12.41
CA ILE A 155 -9.77 3.50 11.20
C ILE A 155 -8.27 3.81 11.15
N ASN A 156 -7.46 2.82 10.79
CA ASN A 156 -6.04 3.02 10.54
C ASN A 156 -5.83 3.64 9.16
N TYR A 157 -5.16 4.78 9.12
CA TYR A 157 -4.72 5.43 7.89
C TYR A 157 -3.21 5.34 7.78
N ALA A 158 -2.70 5.28 6.55
CA ALA A 158 -1.27 5.39 6.27
C ALA A 158 -1.04 6.28 5.06
N VAL A 159 0.07 7.02 5.04
CA VAL A 159 0.42 7.94 3.95
C VAL A 159 1.65 7.46 3.21
N GLU A 160 1.50 7.37 1.88
CA GLU A 160 2.56 7.10 0.91
C GLU A 160 2.87 8.35 0.11
N ILE A 161 4.12 8.81 0.17
CA ILE A 161 4.62 9.93 -0.64
C ILE A 161 5.59 9.42 -1.71
N ARG A 162 5.69 10.17 -2.81
CA ARG A 162 6.60 9.93 -3.92
C ARG A 162 7.64 11.05 -4.05
N ASN A 163 7.85 11.81 -2.98
CA ASN A 163 8.77 12.93 -2.89
C ASN A 163 9.97 12.56 -2.01
N PRO A 164 11.16 12.26 -2.57
CA PRO A 164 12.36 11.97 -1.77
C PRO A 164 12.71 13.12 -0.81
N ASN A 165 12.52 14.37 -1.25
CA ASN A 165 12.80 15.57 -0.45
C ASN A 165 11.79 15.79 0.70
N TYR A 166 10.68 15.04 0.76
CA TYR A 166 9.74 15.07 1.89
C TYR A 166 10.09 14.04 2.97
N ILE A 167 11.05 13.14 2.73
CA ILE A 167 11.58 12.20 3.72
C ILE A 167 12.45 12.96 4.73
N THR A 168 11.79 13.64 5.65
CA THR A 168 12.41 14.51 6.67
C THR A 168 11.90 14.18 8.06
N LYS A 169 12.66 14.57 9.10
CA LYS A 169 12.25 14.43 10.50
C LYS A 169 10.86 15.03 10.74
N LYS A 170 10.62 16.24 10.21
CA LYS A 170 9.34 16.98 10.35
C LYS A 170 8.16 16.16 9.83
N TYR A 171 8.32 15.50 8.68
CA TYR A 171 7.27 14.63 8.11
C TYR A 171 6.94 13.44 9.02
N PHE A 172 7.95 12.75 9.54
CA PHE A 172 7.74 11.62 10.44
C PHE A 172 7.18 12.06 11.80
N GLU A 173 7.62 13.18 12.35
CA GLU A 173 7.07 13.76 13.58
C GLU A 173 5.58 14.09 13.43
N PHE A 174 5.19 14.67 12.28
CA PHE A 174 3.79 14.93 11.97
C PHE A 174 2.97 13.63 11.93
N LEU A 175 3.38 12.63 11.16
CA LEU A 175 2.65 11.36 11.07
C LEU A 175 2.53 10.69 12.44
N ASN A 176 3.59 10.70 13.23
CA ASN A 176 3.60 10.13 14.58
C ASN A 176 2.59 10.84 15.48
N SER A 177 2.64 12.18 15.56
CA SER A 177 1.75 12.98 16.41
C SER A 177 0.27 12.86 16.00
N ALA A 178 0.01 12.75 14.70
CA ALA A 178 -1.33 12.57 14.16
C ALA A 178 -1.84 11.11 14.22
N LYS A 179 -1.01 10.16 14.68
CA LYS A 179 -1.29 8.71 14.71
C LYS A 179 -1.61 8.15 13.33
N ILE A 180 -0.95 8.67 12.29
CA ILE A 180 -1.07 8.22 10.90
C ILE A 180 0.08 7.28 10.59
N GLY A 181 -0.21 6.12 10.01
CA GLY A 181 0.76 5.11 9.63
C GLY A 181 1.74 5.58 8.54
N ASN A 182 2.89 4.95 8.50
CA ASN A 182 3.94 5.24 7.54
C ASN A 182 3.93 4.21 6.42
N VAL A 183 3.99 4.65 5.17
CA VAL A 183 4.26 3.77 4.02
C VAL A 183 5.71 3.99 3.58
N LEU A 184 6.52 2.95 3.68
CA LEU A 184 7.90 2.91 3.22
C LEU A 184 7.96 2.19 1.88
N ILE A 185 8.55 2.83 0.87
CA ILE A 185 8.60 2.31 -0.50
C ILE A 185 10.04 1.96 -0.85
N GLN A 186 10.25 0.71 -1.30
CA GLN A 186 11.48 0.31 -1.98
C GLN A 186 11.24 0.37 -3.48
N GLY A 187 11.85 1.34 -4.14
CA GLY A 187 11.74 1.59 -5.59
C GLY A 187 11.24 3.00 -5.95
N TYR A 188 11.00 3.22 -7.25
CA TYR A 188 10.45 4.47 -7.81
C TYR A 188 11.19 5.74 -7.41
N TYR A 189 12.53 5.75 -7.49
CA TYR A 189 13.38 6.92 -7.17
C TYR A 189 13.31 7.38 -5.70
N MET A 190 12.70 6.60 -4.83
CA MET A 190 12.71 6.88 -3.39
C MET A 190 14.03 6.40 -2.76
N PRO A 191 14.48 7.03 -1.66
CA PRO A 191 15.63 6.52 -0.92
C PRO A 191 15.40 5.07 -0.47
N PRO A 192 16.45 4.25 -0.39
CA PRO A 192 16.34 2.90 0.14
C PRO A 192 15.63 2.88 1.49
N ILE A 193 14.67 1.96 1.66
CA ILE A 193 13.83 1.94 2.88
C ILE A 193 14.65 1.71 4.16
N TRP A 194 15.77 0.98 4.08
CA TRP A 194 16.65 0.77 5.25
C TRP A 194 17.29 2.08 5.71
N ASP A 195 17.71 2.98 4.82
CA ASP A 195 18.26 4.29 5.20
C ASP A 195 17.20 5.15 5.89
N THR A 196 15.98 5.16 5.35
CA THR A 196 14.84 5.84 5.94
C THR A 196 14.49 5.23 7.30
N PHE A 197 14.40 3.90 7.38
CA PHE A 197 14.09 3.18 8.61
C PHE A 197 15.10 3.46 9.71
N PHE A 198 16.39 3.25 9.47
CA PHE A 198 17.41 3.43 10.52
C PHE A 198 17.50 4.88 11.00
N ARG A 199 17.20 5.85 10.14
CA ARG A 199 17.19 7.27 10.50
C ARG A 199 15.98 7.68 11.32
N TYR A 200 14.80 7.10 11.04
CA TYR A 200 13.52 7.57 11.59
C TYR A 200 12.73 6.49 12.35
N LYS A 201 13.31 5.32 12.63
CA LYS A 201 12.61 4.19 13.27
C LYS A 201 11.90 4.55 14.59
N ASP A 202 12.40 5.55 15.33
CA ASP A 202 11.81 5.96 16.60
C ASP A 202 10.63 6.93 16.43
N LEU A 203 10.42 7.43 15.22
CA LEU A 203 9.30 8.26 14.82
C LEU A 203 8.22 7.48 14.04
N LEU A 204 8.45 6.19 13.75
CA LEU A 204 7.44 5.37 13.09
C LEU A 204 6.28 5.09 14.03
N ASN A 205 5.07 5.12 13.48
CA ASN A 205 3.84 4.84 14.21
C ASN A 205 3.62 3.32 14.41
N THR A 206 2.59 2.95 15.15
CA THR A 206 2.18 1.55 15.39
C THR A 206 1.58 0.85 14.17
N ASN A 207 1.39 1.56 13.05
CA ASN A 207 0.91 1.02 11.78
C ASN A 207 1.92 1.38 10.68
N VAL A 208 2.61 0.39 10.15
CA VAL A 208 3.63 0.54 9.11
C VAL A 208 3.31 -0.34 7.91
N VAL A 209 3.37 0.23 6.72
CA VAL A 209 3.28 -0.50 5.46
C VAL A 209 4.64 -0.42 4.77
N ILE A 210 5.17 -1.55 4.34
CA ILE A 210 6.33 -1.63 3.46
C ILE A 210 5.83 -2.10 2.09
N ARG A 211 6.19 -1.37 1.05
CA ARG A 211 5.87 -1.74 -0.32
C ARG A 211 7.16 -1.97 -1.12
N LEU A 212 7.34 -3.21 -1.60
CA LEU A 212 8.44 -3.57 -2.48
C LEU A 212 7.97 -3.46 -3.93
N LEU A 213 8.37 -2.39 -4.62
CA LEU A 213 7.82 -2.00 -5.92
C LEU A 213 8.81 -2.17 -7.08
N GLY A 214 10.12 -2.18 -6.80
CA GLY A 214 11.17 -2.17 -7.81
C GLY A 214 11.40 -0.79 -8.43
N ASP A 215 12.51 -0.63 -9.13
CA ASP A 215 13.01 0.67 -9.58
C ASP A 215 12.52 1.03 -10.98
N ASP A 216 12.43 0.04 -11.88
CA ASP A 216 12.08 0.22 -13.29
C ASP A 216 10.88 -0.66 -13.69
N ARG A 217 9.70 -0.06 -13.63
CA ARG A 217 8.47 -0.73 -14.05
C ARG A 217 8.50 -1.12 -15.52
N SER A 218 8.92 -0.23 -16.40
CA SER A 218 8.88 -0.47 -17.84
C SER A 218 9.91 -1.50 -18.29
N GLY A 219 11.07 -1.53 -17.64
CA GLY A 219 12.10 -2.52 -17.90
C GLY A 219 11.66 -3.92 -17.51
N ILE A 220 11.13 -4.10 -16.30
CA ILE A 220 10.70 -5.43 -15.86
C ILE A 220 9.47 -5.92 -16.63
N GLU A 221 8.53 -5.04 -17.02
CA GLU A 221 7.40 -5.41 -17.88
C GLU A 221 7.87 -5.96 -19.24
N LYS A 222 8.93 -5.37 -19.83
CA LYS A 222 9.57 -5.88 -21.06
C LYS A 222 10.29 -7.20 -20.82
N PHE A 223 11.04 -7.34 -19.73
CA PHE A 223 11.78 -8.57 -19.40
C PHE A 223 10.86 -9.76 -19.18
N THR A 224 9.71 -9.54 -18.55
CA THR A 224 8.75 -10.60 -18.24
C THR A 224 7.76 -10.85 -19.36
N ASP A 225 7.69 -9.99 -20.38
CA ASP A 225 6.61 -9.98 -21.38
C ASP A 225 5.22 -9.97 -20.72
N GLY A 226 5.10 -9.24 -19.58
CA GLY A 226 3.91 -9.23 -18.76
C GLY A 226 3.58 -10.53 -18.02
N LYS A 227 4.49 -11.52 -18.06
CA LYS A 227 4.31 -12.83 -17.38
C LYS A 227 4.92 -12.80 -15.99
N TRP A 228 4.08 -12.73 -14.98
CA TRP A 228 4.49 -12.57 -13.58
C TRP A 228 4.65 -13.90 -12.84
N ASN A 229 5.33 -14.87 -13.44
CA ASN A 229 5.45 -16.24 -12.94
C ASN A 229 6.88 -16.65 -12.55
N ASN A 230 7.88 -15.83 -12.83
CA ASN A 230 9.27 -16.13 -12.52
C ASN A 230 10.01 -14.92 -11.92
N ILE A 231 11.01 -15.21 -11.09
CA ILE A 231 12.00 -14.21 -10.68
C ILE A 231 12.90 -13.92 -11.89
N VAL A 232 12.98 -12.67 -12.30
CA VAL A 232 13.80 -12.19 -13.42
C VAL A 232 14.88 -11.20 -12.97
N ILE A 233 14.70 -10.57 -11.82
CA ILE A 233 15.69 -9.71 -11.17
C ILE A 233 15.95 -10.28 -9.78
N ASN A 234 17.21 -10.59 -9.46
CA ASN A 234 17.58 -11.04 -8.13
C ASN A 234 17.80 -9.83 -7.21
N ARG A 235 17.07 -9.79 -6.07
CA ARG A 235 17.19 -8.77 -5.02
C ARG A 235 17.47 -9.35 -3.63
N ASP A 236 18.15 -10.48 -3.57
CA ASP A 236 18.38 -11.19 -2.30
C ASP A 236 19.07 -10.30 -1.24
N ASN A 237 20.02 -9.45 -1.64
CA ASN A 237 20.68 -8.51 -0.73
C ASN A 237 19.70 -7.46 -0.16
N GLU A 238 18.76 -6.96 -0.99
CA GLU A 238 17.72 -6.04 -0.52
C GLU A 238 16.74 -6.76 0.43
N ILE A 239 16.38 -8.00 0.10
CA ILE A 239 15.51 -8.84 0.94
C ILE A 239 16.12 -9.03 2.32
N LEU A 240 17.42 -9.28 2.44
CA LEU A 240 18.10 -9.38 3.74
C LEU A 240 17.96 -8.08 4.55
N ARG A 241 18.10 -6.90 3.90
CA ARG A 241 17.87 -5.60 4.56
C ARG A 241 16.41 -5.42 5.00
N VAL A 242 15.45 -5.88 4.18
CA VAL A 242 14.02 -5.89 4.55
C VAL A 242 13.78 -6.77 5.78
N ILE A 243 14.40 -7.92 5.88
CA ILE A 243 14.32 -8.81 7.06
C ILE A 243 14.83 -8.12 8.32
N GLU A 244 15.94 -7.35 8.24
CA GLU A 244 16.43 -6.54 9.37
C GLU A 244 15.39 -5.53 9.85
N ILE A 245 14.70 -4.84 8.92
CA ILE A 245 13.61 -3.90 9.23
C ILE A 245 12.46 -4.63 9.91
N ILE A 246 12.00 -5.76 9.37
CA ILE A 246 10.91 -6.56 9.94
C ILE A 246 11.25 -6.97 11.37
N LYS A 247 12.45 -7.49 11.62
CA LYS A 247 12.91 -7.86 12.97
C LYS A 247 12.92 -6.67 13.92
N GLY A 248 13.39 -5.51 13.44
CA GLY A 248 13.38 -4.27 14.23
C GLY A 248 11.98 -3.77 14.59
N LEU A 249 11.01 -3.89 13.69
CA LEU A 249 9.61 -3.48 13.92
C LEU A 249 8.85 -4.47 14.81
N LYS A 250 9.10 -5.78 14.69
CA LYS A 250 8.51 -6.79 15.59
C LYS A 250 8.80 -6.53 17.07
N LEU A 251 9.92 -5.91 17.39
CA LEU A 251 10.29 -5.56 18.78
C LEU A 251 9.46 -4.39 19.34
N LYS A 252 8.79 -3.62 18.49
CA LYS A 252 8.07 -2.38 18.85
C LYS A 252 6.54 -2.53 18.95
N ASP A 253 6.00 -3.73 18.82
CA ASP A 253 4.54 -3.98 18.82
C ASP A 253 3.80 -3.20 17.72
N VAL A 254 4.37 -3.19 16.52
CA VAL A 254 3.86 -2.50 15.34
C VAL A 254 3.08 -3.47 14.48
N SER A 255 1.89 -3.07 14.01
CA SER A 255 1.19 -3.77 12.92
C SER A 255 1.92 -3.47 11.61
N LEU A 256 2.61 -4.48 11.09
CA LEU A 256 3.42 -4.37 9.88
C LEU A 256 2.75 -5.08 8.71
N PHE A 257 2.49 -4.34 7.65
CA PHE A 257 2.01 -4.84 6.36
C PHE A 257 3.16 -4.81 5.35
N LEU A 258 3.49 -5.96 4.77
CA LEU A 258 4.50 -6.08 3.72
C LEU A 258 3.81 -6.46 2.41
N ASN A 259 3.73 -5.51 1.48
CA ASN A 259 3.09 -5.66 0.18
C ASN A 259 4.14 -5.77 -0.93
N ILE A 260 4.21 -6.92 -1.58
CA ILE A 260 5.18 -7.19 -2.65
C ILE A 260 4.50 -7.03 -4.01
N ASN A 261 5.08 -6.20 -4.88
CA ASN A 261 4.65 -6.06 -6.26
C ASN A 261 5.43 -7.02 -7.15
N ASN A 262 4.79 -7.52 -8.22
CA ASN A 262 5.47 -8.32 -9.24
C ASN A 262 6.66 -7.57 -9.86
N HIS A 263 6.58 -6.24 -9.98
CA HIS A 263 7.67 -5.41 -10.50
C HIS A 263 8.95 -5.43 -9.64
N TYR A 264 8.91 -5.96 -8.40
CA TYR A 264 10.10 -6.01 -7.54
C TYR A 264 11.13 -7.02 -8.05
N GLU A 265 10.73 -8.27 -8.32
CA GLU A 265 11.62 -9.33 -8.84
C GLU A 265 11.05 -10.06 -10.07
N GLY A 266 9.77 -9.84 -10.46
CA GLY A 266 9.08 -10.54 -11.56
C GLY A 266 7.95 -11.48 -11.10
N CYS A 267 7.94 -11.91 -9.83
CA CYS A 267 6.90 -12.80 -9.29
C CYS A 267 6.73 -12.61 -7.79
N ALA A 268 5.71 -11.88 -7.38
CA ALA A 268 5.47 -11.58 -5.97
C ALA A 268 5.32 -12.84 -5.10
N PRO A 269 4.60 -13.92 -5.49
CA PRO A 269 4.54 -15.15 -4.71
C PRO A 269 5.90 -15.77 -4.41
N LYS A 270 6.80 -15.83 -5.40
CA LYS A 270 8.15 -16.38 -5.21
C LYS A 270 9.02 -15.49 -4.32
N THR A 271 8.87 -14.16 -4.43
CA THR A 271 9.53 -13.23 -3.51
C THR A 271 9.02 -13.39 -2.07
N ILE A 272 7.70 -13.54 -1.87
CA ILE A 272 7.12 -13.79 -0.55
C ILE A 272 7.68 -15.09 0.03
N GLU A 273 7.78 -16.16 -0.78
CA GLU A 273 8.35 -17.44 -0.33
C GLU A 273 9.80 -17.29 0.15
N LYS A 274 10.65 -16.53 -0.58
CA LYS A 274 12.02 -16.22 -0.15
C LYS A 274 12.03 -15.52 1.21
N ILE A 275 11.17 -14.50 1.40
CA ILE A 275 11.08 -13.73 2.64
C ILE A 275 10.63 -14.61 3.79
N LEU A 276 9.60 -15.45 3.59
CA LEU A 276 9.07 -16.34 4.62
C LEU A 276 10.10 -17.39 5.08
N LYS A 277 11.00 -17.85 4.19
CA LYS A 277 12.10 -18.77 4.55
C LYS A 277 13.19 -18.12 5.41
N LEU A 278 13.28 -16.78 5.41
CA LEU A 278 14.30 -16.02 6.15
C LEU A 278 13.80 -15.47 7.49
N LEU A 279 12.48 -15.51 7.76
CA LEU A 279 11.83 -15.02 8.97
C LEU A 279 11.73 -16.08 10.06
#